data_5e38457570103bea7ce1c1f82c483965
#
_entry.id   5e38457570103bea7ce1c1f82c483965
#
_cell.length_a   1.000
_cell.length_b   1.000
_cell.length_c   1.000
_cell.angle_alpha   90.00
_cell.angle_beta   90.00
_cell.angle_gamma   90.00
#
_symmetry.space_group_name_H-M   'P 1'
#
loop_
_entity.id
_entity.type
_entity.pdbx_description
1 polymer ?
#
loop_
_entity_poly.entity_id
_entity_poly.type
_entity_poly.pdbx_seq_one_letter_code
_entity_poly.pdbx_strand_id
1 'polypeptide(L)'
;ETGKSNIQTNRKETRTMTDTENAMTPKQLLTRLLKLMETSGSIDDFTPEKLSTTFGVPLENFFFRRTEIIKNKYGFSQKINEKWHQSVKFVQTKNENGHLDFSFDWNSSFGIHPDMTDVCEMKTMDFIRQAKSAGFSAKPRRALGRAPILEGFTLTKGKLTAEIWLAKDCIQRIIIN
;
A
#
# COMPACT_ATOMS: atom_id res chain seq x y z
N GLU A 1 -10.56 59.65 -18.13
CA GLU A 1 -9.39 58.91 -17.53
C GLU A 1 -9.85 57.55 -17.10
N THR A 2 -9.41 56.55 -17.85
CA THR A 2 -9.81 55.16 -17.72
C THR A 2 -8.78 54.39 -16.90
N GLY A 3 -9.14 54.04 -15.66
CA GLY A 3 -8.32 53.18 -14.81
C GLY A 3 -8.42 51.72 -15.23
N LYS A 4 -7.35 51.15 -15.78
CA LYS A 4 -7.22 49.71 -16.04
C LYS A 4 -6.82 48.99 -14.75
N SER A 5 -7.74 48.18 -14.23
CA SER A 5 -7.48 47.25 -13.12
C SER A 5 -6.75 46.03 -13.64
N ASN A 6 -5.51 45.82 -13.18
CA ASN A 6 -4.73 44.63 -13.44
C ASN A 6 -5.19 43.50 -12.49
N ILE A 7 -5.93 42.55 -13.02
CA ILE A 7 -6.21 41.28 -12.32
C ILE A 7 -5.01 40.39 -12.53
N GLN A 8 -4.15 40.24 -11.50
CA GLN A 8 -3.15 39.18 -11.44
C GLN A 8 -3.84 37.86 -11.13
N THR A 9 -3.98 37.02 -12.14
CA THR A 9 -4.36 35.64 -12.01
C THR A 9 -3.21 34.86 -11.40
N ASN A 10 -3.27 34.57 -10.09
CA ASN A 10 -2.40 33.62 -9.43
C ASN A 10 -2.65 32.23 -9.99
N ARG A 11 -1.86 31.85 -10.98
CA ARG A 11 -1.76 30.48 -11.48
C ARG A 11 -1.08 29.65 -10.40
N LYS A 12 -1.86 28.91 -9.62
CA LYS A 12 -1.35 27.84 -8.77
C LYS A 12 -0.66 26.83 -9.66
N GLU A 13 0.66 26.85 -9.65
CA GLU A 13 1.48 25.82 -10.28
C GLU A 13 1.17 24.48 -9.60
N THR A 14 0.47 23.64 -10.34
CA THR A 14 0.34 22.23 -10.02
C THR A 14 1.74 21.62 -10.13
N ARG A 15 2.37 21.32 -8.98
CA ARG A 15 3.62 20.58 -8.92
C ARG A 15 3.39 19.23 -9.62
N THR A 16 3.87 19.12 -10.83
CA THR A 16 4.04 17.87 -11.56
C THR A 16 5.05 17.05 -10.80
N MET A 17 4.63 15.88 -10.30
CA MET A 17 5.49 14.88 -9.66
C MET A 17 6.47 14.36 -10.72
N THR A 18 7.67 14.89 -10.73
CA THR A 18 8.84 14.34 -11.40
C THR A 18 9.61 13.54 -10.34
N ASP A 19 9.28 12.26 -10.11
CA ASP A 19 10.02 11.46 -9.14
C ASP A 19 10.10 9.99 -9.56
N THR A 20 10.81 9.72 -10.65
CA THR A 20 11.19 8.35 -11.00
C THR A 20 12.58 7.97 -10.43
N GLU A 21 13.39 8.93 -9.96
CA GLU A 21 14.76 8.65 -9.53
C GLU A 21 14.91 8.12 -8.10
N ASN A 22 13.88 8.19 -7.24
CA ASN A 22 13.95 7.72 -5.85
C ASN A 22 12.76 6.81 -5.45
N ALA A 23 12.03 6.26 -6.40
CA ALA A 23 10.96 5.34 -6.07
C ALA A 23 11.53 4.00 -5.55
N MET A 24 10.97 3.51 -4.45
CA MET A 24 11.31 2.16 -3.95
C MET A 24 10.95 1.12 -4.99
N THR A 25 11.81 0.10 -5.14
CA THR A 25 11.43 -1.08 -5.93
C THR A 25 10.34 -1.88 -5.20
N PRO A 26 9.56 -2.70 -5.92
CA PRO A 26 8.57 -3.61 -5.33
C PRO A 26 9.15 -4.48 -4.20
N LYS A 27 10.36 -5.00 -4.37
CA LYS A 27 11.05 -5.79 -3.36
C LYS A 27 11.43 -4.96 -2.13
N GLN A 28 11.94 -3.75 -2.33
CA GLN A 28 12.28 -2.86 -1.22
C GLN A 28 11.04 -2.50 -0.40
N LEU A 29 9.91 -2.24 -1.06
CA LEU A 29 8.66 -1.91 -0.39
C LEU A 29 8.15 -3.07 0.45
N LEU A 30 8.11 -4.29 -0.11
CA LEU A 30 7.70 -5.49 0.63
C LEU A 30 8.64 -5.80 1.81
N THR A 31 9.95 -5.58 1.64
CA THR A 31 10.93 -5.75 2.73
C THR A 31 10.68 -4.75 3.86
N ARG A 32 10.42 -3.49 3.56
CA ARG A 32 10.10 -2.46 4.56
C ARG A 32 8.75 -2.72 5.23
N LEU A 33 7.77 -3.23 4.50
CA LEU A 33 6.48 -3.65 5.07
C LEU A 33 6.66 -4.79 6.08
N LEU A 34 7.47 -5.81 5.76
CA LEU A 34 7.84 -6.86 6.70
C LEU A 34 8.50 -6.30 7.96
N LYS A 35 9.43 -5.34 7.80
CA LYS A 35 10.10 -4.69 8.94
C LYS A 35 9.12 -3.91 9.81
N LEU A 36 8.17 -3.19 9.20
CA LEU A 36 7.09 -2.52 9.92
C LEU A 36 6.29 -3.51 10.76
N MET A 37 5.85 -4.61 10.15
CA MET A 37 5.09 -5.67 10.83
C MET A 37 5.91 -6.34 11.94
N GLU A 38 7.19 -6.64 11.71
CA GLU A 38 8.09 -7.26 12.69
C GLU A 38 8.22 -6.41 13.96
N THR A 39 8.35 -5.08 13.80
CA THR A 39 8.59 -4.12 14.88
C THR A 39 7.31 -3.54 15.49
N SER A 40 6.14 -4.03 15.11
CA SER A 40 4.84 -3.59 15.61
C SER A 40 4.16 -4.70 16.39
N GLY A 41 3.49 -4.35 17.50
CA GLY A 41 2.71 -5.27 18.32
C GLY A 41 1.22 -5.27 17.97
N SER A 42 0.73 -4.17 17.39
CA SER A 42 -0.66 -3.98 16.99
C SER A 42 -0.75 -2.97 15.84
N ILE A 43 -1.95 -2.84 15.27
CA ILE A 43 -2.24 -1.84 14.23
C ILE A 43 -2.11 -0.40 14.76
N ASP A 44 -2.30 -0.17 16.06
CA ASP A 44 -2.17 1.14 16.69
C ASP A 44 -0.73 1.69 16.65
N ASP A 45 0.25 0.81 16.47
CA ASP A 45 1.66 1.20 16.29
C ASP A 45 1.96 1.81 14.92
N PHE A 46 1.02 1.78 13.99
CA PHE A 46 1.19 2.28 12.62
C PHE A 46 0.91 3.78 12.53
N THR A 47 1.68 4.56 13.29
CA THR A 47 1.58 6.03 13.29
C THR A 47 2.17 6.63 12.00
N PRO A 48 1.77 7.87 11.63
CA PRO A 48 2.35 8.57 10.48
C PRO A 48 3.89 8.64 10.54
N GLU A 49 4.44 8.93 11.72
CA GLU A 49 5.89 9.04 11.96
C GLU A 49 6.58 7.70 11.71
N LYS A 50 6.03 6.61 12.24
CA LYS A 50 6.58 5.26 12.05
C LYS A 50 6.51 4.82 10.60
N LEU A 51 5.40 5.08 9.91
CA LEU A 51 5.27 4.79 8.49
C LEU A 51 6.27 5.61 7.67
N SER A 52 6.32 6.92 7.86
CA SER A 52 7.24 7.80 7.13
C SER A 52 8.70 7.38 7.34
N THR A 53 9.08 7.06 8.59
CA THR A 53 10.44 6.59 8.92
C THR A 53 10.73 5.24 8.28
N THR A 54 9.80 4.29 8.35
CA THR A 54 9.99 2.93 7.80
C THR A 54 10.13 2.95 6.28
N PHE A 55 9.26 3.68 5.61
CA PHE A 55 9.26 3.75 4.14
C PHE A 55 10.21 4.81 3.59
N GLY A 56 10.67 5.76 4.40
CA GLY A 56 11.58 6.82 3.99
C GLY A 56 10.96 7.79 2.98
N VAL A 57 9.63 7.96 3.04
CA VAL A 57 8.86 8.85 2.15
C VAL A 57 7.92 9.72 2.95
N PRO A 58 7.64 10.96 2.49
CA PRO A 58 6.59 11.77 3.09
C PRO A 58 5.22 11.12 2.87
N LEU A 59 4.36 11.23 3.87
CA LEU A 59 2.99 10.74 3.77
C LEU A 59 2.05 11.85 3.31
N GLU A 60 1.10 11.48 2.49
CA GLU A 60 0.04 12.35 2.03
C GLU A 60 -1.26 12.04 2.77
N ASN A 61 -2.07 13.08 3.02
CA ASN A 61 -3.42 12.92 3.50
C ASN A 61 -4.35 12.71 2.30
N PHE A 62 -4.97 11.56 2.21
CA PHE A 62 -5.92 11.27 1.15
C PHE A 62 -7.32 11.78 1.53
N PHE A 63 -7.83 12.77 0.79
CA PHE A 63 -9.19 13.27 0.98
C PHE A 63 -10.18 12.41 0.19
N PHE A 64 -11.21 11.88 0.87
CA PHE A 64 -12.37 11.29 0.24
C PHE A 64 -13.62 12.15 0.51
N ARG A 65 -14.53 12.20 -0.45
CA ARG A 65 -15.78 12.98 -0.35
C ARG A 65 -16.73 12.53 0.76
N ARG A 66 -16.48 11.41 1.45
CA ARG A 66 -17.24 10.92 2.63
C ARG A 66 -16.38 11.03 3.88
N THR A 67 -16.10 12.24 4.32
CA THR A 67 -15.19 12.55 5.42
C THR A 67 -15.76 12.28 6.82
N GLU A 68 -17.08 12.11 6.96
CA GLU A 68 -17.72 12.04 8.28
C GLU A 68 -17.42 10.74 9.07
N ILE A 69 -17.02 9.67 8.39
CA ILE A 69 -16.76 8.35 8.99
C ILE A 69 -15.26 8.12 9.22
N ILE A 70 -14.39 8.76 8.43
CA ILE A 70 -12.95 8.53 8.50
C ILE A 70 -12.33 9.44 9.57
N LYS A 71 -11.62 8.82 10.53
CA LYS A 71 -10.88 9.53 11.58
C LYS A 71 -9.49 9.92 11.12
N ASN A 72 -8.74 8.96 10.56
CA ASN A 72 -7.38 9.14 10.08
C ASN A 72 -7.21 8.44 8.73
N LYS A 73 -6.53 9.09 7.79
CA LYS A 73 -6.15 8.50 6.52
C LYS A 73 -4.89 9.14 5.99
N TYR A 74 -3.85 8.35 5.86
CA TYR A 74 -2.56 8.78 5.35
C TYR A 74 -1.83 7.64 4.66
N GLY A 75 -0.88 7.97 3.82
CA GLY A 75 -0.11 7.00 3.09
C GLY A 75 0.67 7.64 1.95
N PHE A 76 1.08 6.83 0.99
CA PHE A 76 1.73 7.29 -0.22
C PHE A 76 1.42 6.37 -1.40
N SER A 77 1.63 6.89 -2.61
CA SER A 77 1.58 6.13 -3.85
C SER A 77 2.76 6.52 -4.71
N GLN A 78 3.41 5.54 -5.33
CA GLN A 78 4.56 5.73 -6.20
C GLN A 78 4.35 5.01 -7.52
N LYS A 79 4.70 5.67 -8.62
CA LYS A 79 4.75 5.04 -9.95
C LYS A 79 5.97 4.12 -10.02
N ILE A 80 5.75 2.85 -10.40
CA ILE A 80 6.82 1.88 -10.67
C ILE A 80 7.23 1.99 -12.14
N ASN A 81 6.24 1.96 -13.03
CA ASN A 81 6.40 2.12 -14.48
C ASN A 81 5.09 2.66 -15.08
N GLU A 82 4.98 2.72 -16.41
CA GLU A 82 3.79 3.24 -17.09
C GLU A 82 2.50 2.50 -16.70
N LYS A 83 2.61 1.20 -16.40
CA LYS A 83 1.46 0.32 -16.15
C LYS A 83 1.15 0.15 -14.67
N TRP A 84 2.12 0.32 -13.78
CA TRP A 84 2.01 -0.08 -12.38
C TRP A 84 2.33 1.04 -11.41
N HIS A 85 1.53 1.12 -10.35
CA HIS A 85 1.78 1.92 -9.15
C HIS A 85 1.82 0.98 -7.94
N GLN A 86 2.56 1.39 -6.93
CA GLN A 86 2.53 0.77 -5.60
C GLN A 86 2.00 1.78 -4.59
N SER A 87 1.18 1.32 -3.66
CA SER A 87 0.60 2.20 -2.65
C SER A 87 0.59 1.56 -1.27
N VAL A 88 0.74 2.40 -0.25
CA VAL A 88 0.56 2.06 1.16
C VAL A 88 -0.39 3.09 1.74
N LYS A 89 -1.52 2.65 2.30
CA LYS A 89 -2.57 3.52 2.84
C LYS A 89 -2.99 3.01 4.20
N PHE A 90 -2.90 3.85 5.22
CA PHE A 90 -3.52 3.60 6.52
C PHE A 90 -4.88 4.29 6.55
N VAL A 91 -5.89 3.55 6.99
CA VAL A 91 -7.26 4.05 7.13
C VAL A 91 -7.80 3.66 8.50
N GLN A 92 -8.33 4.62 9.23
CA GLN A 92 -9.03 4.42 10.50
C GLN A 92 -10.38 5.12 10.45
N THR A 93 -11.45 4.40 10.74
CA THR A 93 -12.78 4.98 10.87
C THR A 93 -13.10 5.32 12.33
N LYS A 94 -14.17 6.06 12.58
CA LYS A 94 -14.60 6.40 13.95
C LYS A 94 -15.04 5.18 14.76
N ASN A 95 -15.50 4.14 14.08
CA ASN A 95 -16.16 2.98 14.69
C ASN A 95 -15.34 1.68 14.56
N GLU A 96 -14.20 1.72 13.86
CA GLU A 96 -13.37 0.55 13.59
C GLU A 96 -11.92 0.83 13.90
N ASN A 97 -11.20 -0.23 14.26
CA ASN A 97 -9.73 -0.16 14.35
C ASN A 97 -9.15 0.20 12.98
N GLY A 98 -7.97 0.82 13.00
CA GLY A 98 -7.25 1.12 11.77
C GLY A 98 -6.88 -0.15 11.00
N HIS A 99 -6.66 -0.01 9.70
CA HIS A 99 -6.02 -1.02 8.88
C HIS A 99 -5.03 -0.36 7.92
N LEU A 100 -3.99 -1.10 7.55
CA LEU A 100 -3.06 -0.68 6.52
C LEU A 100 -3.29 -1.53 5.28
N ASP A 101 -3.49 -0.86 4.15
CA ASP A 101 -3.70 -1.46 2.84
C ASP A 101 -2.47 -1.18 1.96
N PHE A 102 -1.76 -2.23 1.60
CA PHE A 102 -0.70 -2.24 0.61
C PHE A 102 -1.23 -2.86 -0.68
N SER A 103 -0.96 -2.22 -1.83
CA SER A 103 -1.33 -2.80 -3.14
C SER A 103 -0.35 -2.45 -4.25
N PHE A 104 -0.26 -3.35 -5.22
CA PHE A 104 0.18 -3.03 -6.57
C PHE A 104 -1.05 -2.76 -7.42
N ASP A 105 -1.18 -1.51 -7.86
CA ASP A 105 -2.33 -1.05 -8.61
C ASP A 105 -1.96 -0.90 -10.09
N TRP A 106 -2.76 -1.48 -10.95
CA TRP A 106 -2.57 -1.37 -12.39
C TRP A 106 -3.35 -0.17 -12.96
N ASN A 107 -2.71 0.52 -13.90
CA ASN A 107 -3.35 1.61 -14.63
C ASN A 107 -4.27 1.05 -15.73
N SER A 108 -5.58 1.07 -15.49
CA SER A 108 -6.62 0.52 -16.39
C SER A 108 -6.65 1.16 -17.77
N SER A 109 -5.98 2.30 -17.99
CA SER A 109 -5.86 2.94 -19.31
C SER A 109 -5.10 2.08 -20.32
N PHE A 110 -4.37 1.05 -19.88
CA PHE A 110 -3.59 0.16 -20.73
C PHE A 110 -4.32 -1.14 -21.13
N GLY A 111 -5.66 -1.23 -20.98
CA GLY A 111 -6.46 -2.35 -21.48
C GLY A 111 -6.60 -3.50 -20.48
N ILE A 112 -6.39 -4.76 -20.89
CA ILE A 112 -6.58 -5.97 -20.04
C ILE A 112 -5.52 -6.01 -18.93
N HIS A 113 -5.93 -6.42 -17.72
CA HIS A 113 -5.05 -6.56 -16.55
C HIS A 113 -3.80 -7.37 -16.91
N PRO A 114 -2.60 -6.77 -16.84
CA PRO A 114 -1.38 -7.45 -17.27
C PRO A 114 -0.96 -8.50 -16.25
N ASP A 115 -0.09 -9.39 -16.68
CA ASP A 115 0.67 -10.25 -15.81
C ASP A 115 1.48 -9.38 -14.81
N MET A 116 1.58 -9.80 -13.55
CA MET A 116 2.35 -9.10 -12.52
C MET A 116 3.88 -9.30 -12.64
N THR A 117 4.38 -9.92 -13.70
CA THR A 117 5.81 -10.23 -13.86
C THR A 117 6.69 -9.00 -13.68
N ASP A 118 6.24 -7.83 -14.17
CA ASP A 118 6.99 -6.55 -14.08
C ASP A 118 7.19 -6.06 -12.65
N VAL A 119 6.35 -6.48 -11.70
CA VAL A 119 6.37 -6.00 -10.31
C VAL A 119 6.59 -7.13 -9.29
N CYS A 120 6.72 -8.36 -9.76
CA CYS A 120 6.92 -9.56 -8.94
C CYS A 120 8.39 -9.81 -8.59
N GLU A 121 9.06 -8.82 -8.02
CA GLU A 121 10.47 -8.94 -7.63
C GLU A 121 10.69 -9.84 -6.39
N MET A 122 9.66 -10.00 -5.56
CA MET A 122 9.65 -10.91 -4.42
C MET A 122 8.52 -11.91 -4.58
N LYS A 123 8.86 -13.20 -4.67
CA LYS A 123 7.87 -14.26 -4.72
C LYS A 123 7.14 -14.40 -3.39
N THR A 124 5.87 -14.79 -3.43
CA THR A 124 5.05 -14.96 -2.23
C THR A 124 5.71 -15.87 -1.19
N MET A 125 6.28 -17.00 -1.61
CA MET A 125 6.87 -17.94 -0.66
C MET A 125 8.15 -17.40 0.00
N ASP A 126 8.88 -16.49 -0.65
CA ASP A 126 10.03 -15.81 -0.03
C ASP A 126 9.56 -14.82 1.03
N PHE A 127 8.50 -14.06 0.75
CA PHE A 127 7.85 -13.18 1.73
C PHE A 127 7.33 -13.97 2.94
N ILE A 128 6.62 -15.08 2.71
CA ILE A 128 6.08 -15.95 3.77
C ILE A 128 7.21 -16.52 4.63
N ARG A 129 8.33 -16.94 4.02
CA ARG A 129 9.50 -17.45 4.76
C ARG A 129 10.09 -16.38 5.66
N GLN A 130 10.27 -15.17 5.16
CA GLN A 130 10.77 -14.03 5.95
C GLN A 130 9.79 -13.66 7.08
N ALA A 131 8.49 -13.63 6.81
CA ALA A 131 7.48 -13.39 7.84
C ALA A 131 7.52 -14.44 8.95
N LYS A 132 7.67 -15.73 8.61
CA LYS A 132 7.84 -16.80 9.61
C LYS A 132 9.11 -16.60 10.43
N SER A 133 10.22 -16.20 9.82
CA SER A 133 11.46 -15.89 10.55
C SER A 133 11.30 -14.70 11.49
N ALA A 134 10.39 -13.77 11.19
CA ALA A 134 10.00 -12.64 12.05
C ALA A 134 8.96 -13.01 13.12
N GLY A 135 8.61 -14.29 13.25
CA GLY A 135 7.71 -14.82 14.28
C GLY A 135 6.23 -14.85 13.90
N PHE A 136 5.88 -14.68 12.63
CA PHE A 136 4.50 -14.83 12.17
C PHE A 136 4.17 -16.30 11.92
N SER A 137 2.96 -16.72 12.31
CA SER A 137 2.34 -17.93 11.77
C SER A 137 1.71 -17.62 10.40
N ALA A 138 1.72 -18.59 9.49
CA ALA A 138 1.16 -18.41 8.15
C ALA A 138 0.19 -19.55 7.84
N LYS A 139 -1.06 -19.21 7.50
CA LYS A 139 -2.09 -20.15 7.07
C LYS A 139 -2.49 -19.85 5.62
N PRO A 140 -2.49 -20.85 4.71
CA PRO A 140 -2.98 -20.66 3.36
C PRO A 140 -4.49 -20.42 3.35
N ARG A 141 -4.96 -19.50 2.51
CA ARG A 141 -6.36 -19.29 2.18
C ARG A 141 -6.64 -19.89 0.81
N ARG A 142 -7.71 -20.68 0.73
CA ARG A 142 -8.10 -21.36 -0.50
C ARG A 142 -9.54 -21.00 -0.85
N ALA A 143 -9.84 -20.79 -2.13
CA ALA A 143 -11.20 -20.67 -2.61
C ALA A 143 -12.00 -21.94 -2.31
N LEU A 144 -13.27 -21.75 -1.97
CA LEU A 144 -14.21 -22.86 -1.83
C LEU A 144 -14.60 -23.34 -3.24
N GLY A 145 -14.37 -24.63 -3.54
CA GLY A 145 -14.69 -25.21 -4.84
C GLY A 145 -14.16 -26.62 -5.02
N ARG A 146 -14.48 -27.24 -6.17
CA ARG A 146 -14.05 -28.62 -6.50
C ARG A 146 -12.54 -28.76 -6.62
N ALA A 147 -11.84 -27.71 -7.02
CA ALA A 147 -10.38 -27.61 -7.02
C ALA A 147 -9.99 -26.38 -6.17
N PRO A 148 -9.54 -26.57 -4.91
CA PRO A 148 -9.22 -25.45 -4.04
C PRO A 148 -7.98 -24.70 -4.58
N ILE A 149 -8.23 -23.52 -5.14
CA ILE A 149 -7.18 -22.62 -5.64
C ILE A 149 -6.61 -21.82 -4.46
N LEU A 150 -5.29 -21.73 -4.38
CA LEU A 150 -4.63 -20.88 -3.40
C LEU A 150 -4.88 -19.41 -3.76
N GLU A 151 -5.62 -18.69 -2.90
CA GLU A 151 -5.94 -17.27 -3.08
C GLU A 151 -4.97 -16.37 -2.32
N GLY A 152 -4.31 -16.90 -1.30
CA GLY A 152 -3.43 -16.12 -0.46
C GLY A 152 -3.05 -16.80 0.84
N PHE A 153 -2.64 -15.95 1.79
CA PHE A 153 -2.25 -16.36 3.14
C PHE A 153 -2.81 -15.41 4.17
N THR A 154 -3.04 -15.93 5.37
CA THR A 154 -3.25 -15.12 6.57
C THR A 154 -2.02 -15.29 7.47
N LEU A 155 -1.37 -14.18 7.79
CA LEU A 155 -0.28 -14.11 8.77
C LEU A 155 -0.81 -13.61 10.10
N THR A 156 -0.34 -14.18 11.22
CA THR A 156 -0.70 -13.71 12.55
C THR A 156 0.51 -13.67 13.47
N LYS A 157 0.64 -12.59 14.26
CA LYS A 157 1.63 -12.44 15.32
C LYS A 157 1.06 -11.52 16.40
N GLY A 158 0.80 -12.06 17.59
CA GLY A 158 0.15 -11.30 18.66
C GLY A 158 -1.22 -10.79 18.22
N LYS A 159 -1.40 -9.46 18.22
CA LYS A 159 -2.63 -8.77 17.79
C LYS A 159 -2.64 -8.41 16.31
N LEU A 160 -1.51 -8.54 15.60
CA LEU A 160 -1.45 -8.24 14.18
C LEU A 160 -1.95 -9.42 13.34
N THR A 161 -2.79 -9.11 12.39
CA THR A 161 -3.23 -10.03 11.35
C THR A 161 -3.01 -9.39 9.99
N ALA A 162 -2.37 -10.10 9.06
CA ALA A 162 -2.18 -9.65 7.69
C ALA A 162 -2.79 -10.65 6.71
N GLU A 163 -3.66 -10.16 5.86
CA GLU A 163 -4.24 -10.92 4.76
C GLU A 163 -3.48 -10.61 3.47
N ILE A 164 -2.90 -11.65 2.88
CA ILE A 164 -2.14 -11.56 1.63
C ILE A 164 -2.99 -12.11 0.49
N TRP A 165 -3.16 -11.31 -0.56
CA TRP A 165 -3.86 -11.66 -1.78
C TRP A 165 -2.87 -11.86 -2.91
N LEU A 166 -3.08 -12.90 -3.71
CA LEU A 166 -2.16 -13.33 -4.76
C LEU A 166 -2.75 -13.11 -6.15
N ALA A 167 -1.85 -12.78 -7.08
CA ALA A 167 -2.07 -13.01 -8.50
C ALA A 167 -1.00 -14.01 -8.95
N LYS A 168 -1.40 -15.26 -9.14
CA LYS A 168 -0.50 -16.42 -9.31
C LYS A 168 0.42 -16.60 -8.09
N ASP A 169 1.76 -16.51 -8.27
CA ASP A 169 2.77 -16.63 -7.21
C ASP A 169 3.32 -15.27 -6.71
N CYS A 170 2.66 -14.18 -7.12
CA CYS A 170 3.03 -12.81 -6.77
C CYS A 170 2.04 -12.22 -5.78
N ILE A 171 2.54 -11.41 -4.85
CA ILE A 171 1.71 -10.65 -3.91
C ILE A 171 1.10 -9.48 -4.67
N GLN A 172 -0.23 -9.41 -4.68
CA GLN A 172 -0.95 -8.29 -5.28
C GLN A 172 -1.38 -7.26 -4.22
N ARG A 173 -1.83 -7.73 -3.05
CA ARG A 173 -2.33 -6.87 -1.98
C ARG A 173 -2.05 -7.48 -0.62
N ILE A 174 -1.83 -6.63 0.38
CA ILE A 174 -1.74 -7.02 1.79
C ILE A 174 -2.61 -6.06 2.61
N ILE A 175 -3.52 -6.61 3.40
CA ILE A 175 -4.31 -5.84 4.37
C ILE A 175 -3.87 -6.26 5.77
N ILE A 176 -3.45 -5.28 6.59
CA ILE A 176 -2.98 -5.51 7.97
C ILE A 176 -3.98 -4.89 8.93
N ASN A 177 -4.47 -5.69 9.89
CA ASN A 177 -5.42 -5.33 10.93
C ASN A 177 -4.82 -5.55 12.32
#